data_493b3d0ac9a10f62d9a4346d1569367c
#
_entry.id   493b3d0ac9a10f62d9a4346d1569367c
#
_cell.length_a   1.000
_cell.length_b   1.000
_cell.length_c   1.000
_cell.angle_alpha   90.00
_cell.angle_beta   90.00
_cell.angle_gamma   90.00
#
_symmetry.space_group_name_H-M   'P 1'
#
loop_
_entity.id
_entity.type
_entity.pdbx_description
1 polymer ?
#
loop_
_entity_poly.entity_id
_entity_poly.type
_entity_poly.pdbx_seq_one_letter_code
_entity_poly.pdbx_strand_id
1 'polypeptide(L)'
;QRRILNVLGKGDKQRIVPITVRTANIIKEWMEYVPESSDYLFPSYGMSGHITRDSINKLLADISLETNIDRKRLTPHKLRHAFATHIMNRGADIRVVQELLGHSSISTTEIYTHILESRMVESLKNSHPLSKGTE
;
A
#
# COMPACT_ATOMS: atom_id res chain seq x y z
N GLN A 1 -1.01 -18.24 1.37
CA GLN A 1 0.02 -17.48 2.09
C GLN A 1 -0.50 -16.06 2.37
N ARG A 2 -0.48 -15.66 3.62
CA ARG A 2 -0.88 -14.30 4.04
C ARG A 2 0.19 -13.33 3.55
N ARG A 3 -0.20 -12.37 2.70
CA ARG A 3 0.69 -11.34 2.17
C ARG A 3 0.45 -10.08 2.96
N ILE A 4 1.25 -9.88 3.99
CA ILE A 4 1.16 -8.75 4.91
C ILE A 4 2.55 -8.16 5.15
N LEU A 5 2.59 -6.87 5.33
CA LEU A 5 3.75 -6.16 5.87
C LEU A 5 3.43 -5.70 7.28
N ASN A 6 4.35 -5.97 8.21
CA ASN A 6 4.33 -5.38 9.53
C ASN A 6 5.15 -4.09 9.47
N VAL A 7 4.51 -2.97 9.69
CA VAL A 7 5.16 -1.65 9.64
C VAL A 7 5.14 -1.03 11.03
N LEU A 8 6.30 -0.60 11.50
CA LEU A 8 6.43 0.14 12.74
C LEU A 8 6.16 1.63 12.47
N GLY A 9 5.13 2.18 13.10
CA GLY A 9 4.76 3.58 12.97
C GLY A 9 5.27 4.43 14.12
N LYS A 10 4.90 5.71 14.13
CA LYS A 10 5.26 6.66 15.20
C LYS A 10 4.76 6.15 16.55
N GLY A 11 5.64 6.13 17.57
CA GLY A 11 5.34 5.67 18.92
C GLY A 11 5.24 4.15 19.05
N ASP A 12 6.08 3.41 18.29
CA ASP A 12 6.16 1.94 18.30
C ASP A 12 4.85 1.20 17.99
N LYS A 13 3.90 1.90 17.39
CA LYS A 13 2.64 1.27 16.98
C LYS A 13 2.86 0.41 15.74
N GLN A 14 2.72 -0.88 15.91
CA GLN A 14 2.73 -1.83 14.78
C GLN A 14 1.46 -1.69 13.96
N ARG A 15 1.63 -1.72 12.64
CA ARG A 15 0.53 -1.73 11.67
C ARG A 15 0.71 -2.89 10.72
N ILE A 16 -0.37 -3.60 10.47
CA ILE A 16 -0.40 -4.65 9.46
C ILE A 16 -0.97 -4.05 8.17
N VAL A 17 -0.18 -4.11 7.12
CA VAL A 17 -0.58 -3.63 5.79
C VAL A 17 -0.69 -4.84 4.87
N PRO A 18 -1.90 -5.19 4.41
CA PRO A 18 -2.06 -6.23 3.40
C PRO A 18 -1.52 -5.73 2.05
N ILE A 19 -0.85 -6.63 1.34
CA ILE A 19 -0.30 -6.32 0.02
C ILE A 19 -0.84 -7.27 -1.04
N THR A 20 -0.88 -6.79 -2.29
CA THR A 20 -1.27 -7.62 -3.42
C THR A 20 -0.17 -8.60 -3.81
N VAL A 21 -0.52 -9.64 -4.59
CA VAL A 21 0.46 -10.56 -5.18
C VAL A 21 1.52 -9.80 -5.96
N ARG A 22 1.07 -8.86 -6.79
CA ARG A 22 1.95 -8.04 -7.62
C ARG A 22 2.95 -7.25 -6.77
N THR A 23 2.48 -6.61 -5.71
CA THR A 23 3.34 -5.87 -4.78
C THR A 23 4.33 -6.78 -4.07
N ALA A 24 3.89 -7.96 -3.63
CA ALA A 24 4.76 -8.93 -2.98
C ALA A 24 5.88 -9.42 -3.91
N ASN A 25 5.56 -9.66 -5.19
CA ASN A 25 6.56 -10.05 -6.19
C ASN A 25 7.58 -8.93 -6.45
N ILE A 26 7.11 -7.69 -6.62
CA ILE A 26 8.00 -6.52 -6.79
C ILE A 26 8.93 -6.36 -5.59
N ILE A 27 8.41 -6.49 -4.36
CA ILE A 27 9.24 -6.42 -3.15
C ILE A 27 10.27 -7.55 -3.14
N LYS A 28 9.89 -8.76 -3.54
CA LYS A 28 10.80 -9.90 -3.59
C LYS A 28 11.93 -9.66 -4.60
N GLU A 29 11.62 -9.18 -5.79
CA GLU A 29 12.61 -8.79 -6.80
C GLU A 29 13.52 -7.67 -6.27
N TRP A 30 12.93 -6.66 -5.62
CA TRP A 30 13.70 -5.58 -5.01
C TRP A 30 14.68 -6.07 -3.95
N MET A 31 14.27 -7.04 -3.12
CA MET A 31 15.13 -7.59 -2.05
C MET A 31 16.41 -8.24 -2.57
N GLU A 32 16.47 -8.66 -3.84
CA GLU A 32 17.69 -9.18 -4.47
C GLU A 32 18.78 -8.09 -4.63
N TYR A 33 18.38 -6.82 -4.63
CA TYR A 33 19.28 -5.65 -4.72
C TYR A 33 19.59 -5.03 -3.35
N VAL A 34 18.91 -5.44 -2.30
CA VAL A 34 19.13 -4.94 -0.94
C VAL A 34 20.32 -5.68 -0.33
N PRO A 35 21.35 -4.96 0.18
CA PRO A 35 22.48 -5.60 0.85
C PRO A 35 22.02 -6.47 2.03
N GLU A 36 22.58 -7.66 2.18
CA GLU A 36 22.25 -8.58 3.29
C GLU A 36 22.52 -7.94 4.67
N SER A 37 23.45 -6.99 4.74
CA SER A 37 23.78 -6.23 5.94
C SER A 37 22.78 -5.14 6.30
N SER A 38 21.75 -4.92 5.49
CA SER A 38 20.75 -3.86 5.73
C SER A 38 19.57 -4.35 6.55
N ASP A 39 19.28 -3.65 7.63
CA ASP A 39 18.06 -3.84 8.42
C ASP A 39 16.81 -3.20 7.78
N TYR A 40 16.99 -2.48 6.67
CA TYR A 40 15.93 -1.71 6.02
C TYR A 40 15.59 -2.27 4.64
N LEU A 41 14.30 -2.34 4.34
CA LEU A 41 13.81 -2.70 3.01
C LEU A 41 14.24 -1.68 1.94
N PHE A 42 14.34 -0.41 2.31
CA PHE A 42 14.81 0.67 1.44
C PHE A 42 16.03 1.34 2.06
N PRO A 43 17.22 0.75 1.90
CA PRO A 43 18.46 1.30 2.42
C PRO A 43 18.84 2.60 1.72
N SER A 44 19.61 3.44 2.40
CA SER A 44 20.19 4.66 1.86
C SER A 44 21.56 4.92 2.48
N TYR A 45 22.43 5.55 1.73
CA TYR A 45 23.78 5.91 2.20
C TYR A 45 23.81 7.11 3.16
N GLY A 46 22.65 7.72 3.46
CA GLY A 46 22.56 8.80 4.44
C GLY A 46 22.74 8.33 5.89
N MET A 47 22.86 9.28 6.82
CA MET A 47 23.08 8.98 8.26
C MET A 47 21.97 8.11 8.88
N SER A 48 20.75 8.13 8.34
CA SER A 48 19.63 7.31 8.80
C SER A 48 19.70 5.85 8.36
N GLY A 49 20.57 5.50 7.40
CA GLY A 49 20.68 4.18 6.80
C GLY A 49 19.49 3.76 5.92
N HIS A 50 18.45 4.55 5.86
CA HIS A 50 17.24 4.26 5.10
C HIS A 50 16.75 5.48 4.30
N ILE A 51 15.87 5.23 3.32
CA ILE A 51 15.23 6.30 2.54
C ILE A 51 14.43 7.24 3.46
N THR A 52 14.61 8.55 3.26
CA THR A 52 13.92 9.57 4.04
C THR A 52 12.68 10.09 3.32
N ARG A 53 11.84 10.87 4.03
CA ARG A 53 10.71 11.58 3.43
C ARG A 53 11.14 12.49 2.28
N ASP A 54 12.27 13.18 2.45
CA ASP A 54 12.80 14.08 1.42
C ASP A 54 13.29 13.31 0.20
N SER A 55 13.89 12.14 0.39
CA SER A 55 14.28 11.26 -0.71
C SER A 55 13.06 10.80 -1.52
N ILE A 56 11.96 10.45 -0.85
CA ILE A 56 10.70 10.08 -1.52
C ILE A 56 10.13 11.28 -2.28
N ASN A 57 10.16 12.48 -1.69
CA ASN A 57 9.69 13.69 -2.37
C ASN A 57 10.52 14.01 -3.62
N LYS A 58 11.84 13.82 -3.59
CA LYS A 58 12.70 13.97 -4.76
C LYS A 58 12.35 12.94 -5.83
N LEU A 59 12.23 11.67 -5.47
CA LEU A 59 11.84 10.61 -6.39
C LEU A 59 10.50 10.91 -7.08
N LEU A 60 9.51 11.40 -6.34
CA LEU A 60 8.21 11.78 -6.92
C LEU A 60 8.33 13.02 -7.83
N ALA A 61 9.29 13.92 -7.56
CA ALA A 61 9.58 15.03 -8.46
C ALA A 61 10.17 14.55 -9.78
N ASP A 62 11.12 13.63 -9.73
CA ASP A 62 11.74 13.06 -10.92
C ASP A 62 10.71 12.30 -11.77
N ILE A 63 9.86 11.48 -11.15
CA ILE A 63 8.75 10.80 -11.82
C ILE A 63 7.79 11.81 -12.47
N SER A 64 7.51 12.93 -11.82
CA SER A 64 6.66 14.00 -12.35
C SER A 64 7.23 14.56 -13.67
N LEU A 65 8.54 14.77 -13.72
CA LEU A 65 9.21 15.26 -14.93
C LEU A 65 9.18 14.24 -16.07
N GLU A 66 9.42 12.97 -15.75
CA GLU A 66 9.47 11.90 -16.74
C GLU A 66 8.09 11.55 -17.32
N THR A 67 7.04 11.68 -16.51
CA THR A 67 5.68 11.24 -16.86
C THR A 67 4.75 12.37 -17.30
N ASN A 68 5.19 13.63 -17.29
CA ASN A 68 4.36 14.81 -17.53
C ASN A 68 3.15 14.94 -16.57
N ILE A 69 3.21 14.30 -15.41
CA ILE A 69 2.18 14.44 -14.37
C ILE A 69 2.51 15.65 -13.51
N ASP A 70 1.54 16.54 -13.29
CA ASP A 70 1.74 17.71 -12.43
C ASP A 70 2.31 17.32 -11.08
N ARG A 71 3.44 17.93 -10.68
CA ARG A 71 4.13 17.70 -9.41
C ARG A 71 3.19 17.87 -8.20
N LYS A 72 2.22 18.78 -8.28
CA LYS A 72 1.22 19.00 -7.23
C LYS A 72 0.31 17.80 -7.00
N ARG A 73 0.20 16.91 -7.98
CA ARG A 73 -0.59 15.66 -7.92
C ARG A 73 0.23 14.48 -7.40
N LEU A 74 1.56 14.53 -7.52
CA LEU A 74 2.50 13.48 -7.10
C LEU A 74 3.16 13.81 -5.76
N THR A 75 2.37 13.85 -4.70
CA THR A 75 2.87 13.95 -3.32
C THR A 75 2.50 12.70 -2.54
N PRO A 76 3.24 12.31 -1.50
CA PRO A 76 2.86 11.17 -0.64
C PRO A 76 1.43 11.27 -0.11
N HIS A 77 1.00 12.47 0.26
CA HIS A 77 -0.36 12.73 0.74
C HIS A 77 -1.41 12.52 -0.36
N LYS A 78 -1.16 13.00 -1.58
CA LYS A 78 -2.07 12.82 -2.72
C LYS A 78 -2.16 11.36 -3.16
N LEU A 79 -1.04 10.65 -3.17
CA LEU A 79 -1.03 9.20 -3.46
C LEU A 79 -1.82 8.41 -2.43
N ARG A 80 -1.67 8.76 -1.16
CA ARG A 80 -2.45 8.16 -0.07
C ARG A 80 -3.95 8.43 -0.21
N HIS A 81 -4.32 9.66 -0.55
CA HIS A 81 -5.71 10.03 -0.81
C HIS A 81 -6.29 9.29 -2.02
N ALA A 82 -5.55 9.22 -3.12
CA ALA A 82 -5.95 8.47 -4.30
C ALA A 82 -6.15 6.98 -3.99
N PHE A 83 -5.26 6.38 -3.20
CA PHE A 83 -5.41 5.01 -2.73
C PHE A 83 -6.69 4.82 -1.92
N ALA A 84 -6.96 5.69 -0.95
CA ALA A 84 -8.19 5.65 -0.14
C ALA A 84 -9.45 5.73 -1.01
N THR A 85 -9.50 6.70 -1.91
CA THR A 85 -10.63 6.90 -2.84
C THR A 85 -10.82 5.68 -3.74
N HIS A 86 -9.73 5.12 -4.25
CA HIS A 86 -9.77 3.96 -5.14
C HIS A 86 -10.33 2.71 -4.44
N ILE A 87 -9.94 2.48 -3.20
CA ILE A 87 -10.44 1.34 -2.41
C ILE A 87 -11.91 1.55 -2.04
N MET A 88 -12.30 2.75 -1.64
CA MET A 88 -13.70 3.07 -1.35
C MET A 88 -14.60 2.91 -2.57
N ASN A 89 -14.16 3.35 -3.75
CA ASN A 89 -14.91 3.18 -4.99
C ASN A 89 -15.08 1.71 -5.40
N ARG A 90 -14.24 0.82 -4.87
CA ARG A 90 -14.36 -0.63 -5.03
C ARG A 90 -15.16 -1.31 -3.93
N GLY A 91 -15.85 -0.55 -3.09
CA GLY A 91 -16.77 -1.04 -2.08
C GLY A 91 -16.14 -1.36 -0.73
N ALA A 92 -14.91 -0.91 -0.46
CA ALA A 92 -14.34 -1.04 0.87
C ALA A 92 -15.05 -0.10 1.87
N ASP A 93 -15.29 -0.61 3.07
CA ASP A 93 -15.84 0.18 4.17
C ASP A 93 -14.88 1.33 4.54
N ILE A 94 -15.44 2.51 4.79
CA ILE A 94 -14.67 3.70 5.15
C ILE A 94 -13.84 3.49 6.42
N ARG A 95 -14.32 2.69 7.37
CA ARG A 95 -13.59 2.37 8.60
C ARG A 95 -12.33 1.57 8.28
N VAL A 96 -12.43 0.56 7.41
CA VAL A 96 -11.28 -0.23 6.94
C VAL A 96 -10.24 0.66 6.30
N VAL A 97 -10.67 1.60 5.46
CA VAL A 97 -9.78 2.55 4.79
C VAL A 97 -9.10 3.48 5.80
N GLN A 98 -9.84 4.00 6.78
CA GLN A 98 -9.28 4.86 7.85
C GLN A 98 -8.22 4.12 8.67
N GLU A 99 -8.42 2.86 8.94
CA GLU A 99 -7.47 2.02 9.69
C GLU A 99 -6.23 1.68 8.89
N LEU A 100 -6.37 1.30 7.63
CA LEU A 100 -5.25 1.11 6.72
C LEU A 100 -4.39 2.37 6.63
N LEU A 101 -5.03 3.52 6.72
CA LEU A 101 -4.36 4.82 6.75
C LEU A 101 -3.85 5.20 8.15
N GLY A 102 -4.17 4.45 9.18
CA GLY A 102 -3.64 4.64 10.53
C GLY A 102 -4.33 5.72 11.35
N HIS A 103 -5.62 5.94 11.14
CA HIS A 103 -6.40 6.95 11.85
C HIS A 103 -7.18 6.44 13.06
N SER A 104 -7.16 5.15 13.40
CA SER A 104 -7.91 4.64 14.54
C SER A 104 -7.33 3.41 15.24
N SER A 105 -7.95 3.07 16.37
CA SER A 105 -7.54 2.08 17.36
C SER A 105 -8.28 0.73 17.22
N ILE A 106 -8.70 0.33 16.04
CA ILE A 106 -9.38 -0.97 15.87
C ILE A 106 -8.34 -2.10 15.80
N SER A 107 -8.72 -3.28 16.28
CA SER A 107 -7.81 -4.41 16.33
C SER A 107 -7.40 -4.87 14.94
N THR A 108 -6.16 -5.21 14.77
CA THR A 108 -5.53 -5.67 13.51
C THR A 108 -6.28 -6.86 12.89
N THR A 109 -6.97 -7.64 13.72
CA THR A 109 -7.73 -8.83 13.32
C THR A 109 -9.01 -8.46 12.57
N GLU A 110 -9.71 -7.39 12.97
CA GLU A 110 -10.92 -6.91 12.30
C GLU A 110 -10.61 -6.34 10.91
N ILE A 111 -9.53 -5.57 10.78
CA ILE A 111 -9.06 -5.07 9.47
C ILE A 111 -8.83 -6.23 8.52
N TYR A 112 -8.20 -7.29 9.00
CA TYR A 112 -7.88 -8.46 8.19
C TYR A 112 -9.15 -9.20 7.74
N THR A 113 -10.12 -9.34 8.64
CA THR A 113 -11.42 -9.97 8.36
C THR A 113 -12.17 -9.18 7.28
N HIS A 114 -12.29 -7.87 7.41
CA HIS A 114 -12.95 -7.01 6.43
C HIS A 114 -12.29 -7.00 5.05
N ILE A 115 -10.95 -7.03 5.01
CA ILE A 115 -10.22 -7.10 3.73
C ILE A 115 -10.42 -8.46 3.06
N LEU A 116 -10.47 -9.55 3.83
CA LEU A 116 -10.76 -10.88 3.31
C LEU A 116 -12.20 -10.98 2.80
N GLU A 117 -13.17 -10.42 3.53
CA GLU A 117 -14.58 -10.35 3.11
C GLU A 117 -14.74 -9.54 1.82
N SER A 118 -14.09 -8.36 1.72
CA SER A 118 -14.12 -7.54 0.51
C SER A 118 -13.52 -8.27 -0.70
N ARG A 119 -12.44 -9.02 -0.52
CA ARG A 119 -11.84 -9.86 -1.57
C ARG A 119 -12.73 -11.04 -1.94
N MET A 120 -13.43 -11.62 -0.98
CA MET A 120 -14.36 -12.73 -1.20
C MET A 120 -15.57 -12.26 -2.03
N VAL A 121 -16.10 -11.09 -1.70
CA VAL A 121 -17.17 -10.44 -2.47
C VAL A 121 -16.71 -10.07 -3.89
N GLU A 122 -15.51 -9.54 -4.05
CA GLU A 122 -14.93 -9.21 -5.37
C GLU A 122 -14.69 -10.48 -6.21
N SER A 123 -14.15 -11.54 -5.59
CA SER A 123 -13.98 -12.86 -6.24
C SER A 123 -15.32 -13.47 -6.65
N LEU A 124 -16.33 -13.37 -5.81
CA LEU A 124 -17.68 -13.86 -6.11
C LEU A 124 -18.33 -13.07 -7.26
N LYS A 125 -18.18 -11.73 -7.27
CA LYS A 125 -18.67 -10.89 -8.37
C LYS A 125 -17.97 -11.21 -9.69
N ASN A 126 -16.67 -11.48 -9.68
CA ASN A 126 -15.90 -11.83 -10.87
C ASN A 126 -16.10 -13.27 -11.33
N SER A 127 -16.57 -14.15 -10.44
CA SER A 127 -16.81 -15.58 -10.72
C SER A 127 -18.28 -15.88 -11.01
N HIS A 128 -19.18 -14.89 -10.86
CA HIS A 128 -20.60 -15.11 -11.09
C HIS A 128 -20.89 -15.22 -12.60
N PRO A 129 -21.56 -16.28 -13.06
CA PRO A 129 -21.87 -16.49 -14.49
C PRO A 129 -22.62 -15.34 -15.16
N LEU A 130 -23.39 -14.56 -14.38
CA LEU A 130 -24.13 -13.38 -14.85
C LEU A 130 -23.29 -12.11 -14.94
N SER A 131 -22.04 -12.10 -14.50
CA SER A 131 -21.13 -10.95 -14.66
C SER A 131 -20.50 -10.88 -16.06
N LYS A 132 -20.66 -11.94 -16.85
CA LYS A 132 -20.38 -11.97 -18.29
C LYS A 132 -21.70 -11.70 -19.01
N GLY A 133 -22.17 -10.47 -18.86
CA GLY A 133 -23.33 -9.98 -19.59
C GLY A 133 -23.04 -9.87 -21.04
N THR A 134 -23.82 -10.64 -21.77
CA THR A 134 -24.50 -10.35 -23.03
C THR A 134 -23.92 -9.16 -23.82
N GLU A 135 -23.34 -9.52 -24.92
CA GLU A 135 -23.30 -8.69 -26.13
C GLU A 135 -24.68 -8.13 -26.50
#